data_50fe84617493295ab06acf5496a69a5c
#
_entry.id   50fe84617493295ab06acf5496a69a5c
#
_cell.length_a   1.000
_cell.length_b   1.000
_cell.length_c   1.000
_cell.angle_alpha   90.00
_cell.angle_beta   90.00
_cell.angle_gamma   90.00
#
_symmetry.space_group_name_H-M   'P 1'
#
loop_
_entity.id
_entity.type
_entity.pdbx_description
1 polymer ?
#
loop_
_entity_poly.entity_id
_entity_poly.type
_entity_poly.pdbx_seq_one_letter_code
_entity_poly.pdbx_strand_id
1 'polypeptide(L)'
;YSFEPTAGISPEDQKYVIGAQANLWTEYIPTFSQVEYMIMPRIDAVADIQWSDPSKKDYQTFLPRAARMTQLYDRLGYNYGKHIFDINASLTTNTENGTLDIALTKLGEGDIYYTVDGSDPTIASVKYEGPVQINQDCEFKAIVVRPNGTSRIFSEDIFFNKATMKPITLKEQPSKGYVFNGAQVLVDGLRGGSNYKTGHWLGFQGKDLDATIDLKESTEIQKVSFNTNVVKGDWIMGASAVTVK
;
A
#
# COMPACT_ATOMS: atom_id res chain seq x y z
N TYR A 1 9.08 10.75 -4.73
CA TYR A 1 9.21 12.15 -4.27
C TYR A 1 10.14 12.30 -3.07
N SER A 2 10.48 11.22 -2.38
CA SER A 2 11.46 11.22 -1.26
C SER A 2 12.92 11.34 -1.70
N PHE A 3 13.21 11.18 -2.99
CA PHE A 3 14.56 11.27 -3.52
C PHE A 3 15.16 12.68 -3.32
N GLU A 4 16.41 12.76 -2.82
CA GLU A 4 17.19 13.98 -2.65
C GLU A 4 18.52 13.83 -3.39
N PRO A 5 18.71 14.55 -4.52
CA PRO A 5 19.90 14.39 -5.37
C PRO A 5 21.23 14.66 -4.68
N THR A 6 21.24 15.46 -3.63
CA THR A 6 22.44 15.86 -2.90
C THR A 6 22.64 15.11 -1.58
N ALA A 7 21.75 14.16 -1.26
CA ALA A 7 21.85 13.40 -0.01
C ALA A 7 23.19 12.64 0.11
N GLY A 8 23.89 12.83 1.22
CA GLY A 8 25.17 12.16 1.49
C GLY A 8 26.38 12.77 0.77
N ILE A 9 26.20 13.87 0.03
CA ILE A 9 27.28 14.57 -0.67
C ILE A 9 27.75 15.76 0.20
N SER A 10 29.06 15.94 0.32
CA SER A 10 29.62 17.06 1.08
C SER A 10 29.17 18.41 0.49
N PRO A 11 28.99 19.48 1.31
CA PRO A 11 28.60 20.79 0.79
C PRO A 11 29.54 21.32 -0.31
N GLU A 12 30.83 20.98 -0.24
CA GLU A 12 31.84 21.40 -1.23
C GLU A 12 31.65 20.71 -2.57
N ASP A 13 31.15 19.45 -2.54
CA ASP A 13 30.97 18.63 -3.73
C ASP A 13 29.58 18.77 -4.36
N GLN A 14 28.58 19.32 -3.63
CA GLN A 14 27.23 19.54 -4.15
C GLN A 14 27.19 20.38 -5.43
N LYS A 15 28.17 21.28 -5.62
CA LYS A 15 28.33 22.11 -6.84
C LYS A 15 28.56 21.28 -8.12
N TYR A 16 28.97 20.02 -7.98
CA TYR A 16 29.16 19.11 -9.12
C TYR A 16 27.88 18.34 -9.48
N VAL A 17 26.83 18.41 -8.66
CA VAL A 17 25.52 17.85 -8.96
C VAL A 17 24.76 18.83 -9.84
N ILE A 18 24.73 18.57 -11.14
CA ILE A 18 24.11 19.47 -12.12
C ILE A 18 22.64 19.16 -12.40
N GLY A 19 22.10 18.10 -11.80
CA GLY A 19 20.70 17.68 -11.94
C GLY A 19 20.51 16.22 -11.60
N ALA A 20 19.30 15.73 -11.85
CA ALA A 20 18.91 14.34 -11.72
C ALA A 20 18.27 13.84 -13.01
N GLN A 21 18.31 12.54 -13.26
CA GLN A 21 17.61 11.90 -14.37
C GLN A 21 16.79 10.72 -13.88
N ALA A 22 15.73 10.43 -14.59
CA ALA A 22 14.96 9.21 -14.45
C ALA A 22 14.94 8.46 -15.78
N ASN A 23 15.18 7.15 -15.75
CA ASN A 23 15.18 6.31 -16.93
C ASN A 23 13.88 5.50 -17.00
N LEU A 24 13.31 5.40 -18.20
CA LEU A 24 12.24 4.46 -18.51
C LEU A 24 12.81 3.37 -19.41
N TRP A 25 12.96 2.17 -18.86
CA TRP A 25 13.40 0.98 -19.59
C TRP A 25 12.20 0.35 -20.29
N THR A 26 12.31 0.16 -21.59
CA THR A 26 11.16 -0.15 -22.46
C THR A 26 11.04 -1.63 -22.85
N GLU A 27 11.81 -2.52 -22.22
CA GLU A 27 11.78 -3.97 -22.54
C GLU A 27 10.38 -4.58 -22.49
N TYR A 28 9.52 -4.02 -21.62
CA TYR A 28 8.14 -4.51 -21.41
C TYR A 28 7.09 -3.43 -21.75
N ILE A 29 7.47 -2.41 -22.54
CA ILE A 29 6.59 -1.29 -22.92
C ILE A 29 6.42 -1.28 -24.43
N PRO A 30 5.41 -1.98 -24.98
CA PRO A 30 5.29 -2.20 -26.42
C PRO A 30 4.72 -1.03 -27.22
N THR A 31 4.09 -0.04 -26.55
CA THR A 31 3.40 1.07 -27.24
C THR A 31 3.77 2.43 -26.66
N PHE A 32 3.70 3.48 -27.49
CA PHE A 32 3.93 4.85 -27.04
C PHE A 32 2.88 5.29 -26.01
N SER A 33 1.64 4.87 -26.16
CA SER A 33 0.59 5.13 -25.16
C SER A 33 0.93 4.55 -23.78
N GLN A 34 1.62 3.41 -23.74
CA GLN A 34 2.11 2.85 -22.46
C GLN A 34 3.32 3.63 -21.93
N VAL A 35 4.17 4.19 -22.80
CA VAL A 35 5.23 5.13 -22.38
C VAL A 35 4.61 6.33 -21.66
N GLU A 36 3.59 6.96 -22.25
CA GLU A 36 2.86 8.08 -21.64
C GLU A 36 2.29 7.70 -20.26
N TYR A 37 1.61 6.56 -20.18
CA TYR A 37 1.07 6.02 -18.93
C TYR A 37 2.13 5.80 -17.84
N MET A 38 3.30 5.36 -18.20
CA MET A 38 4.39 5.08 -17.26
C MET A 38 5.13 6.35 -16.83
N ILE A 39 5.28 7.31 -17.73
CA ILE A 39 5.98 8.57 -17.45
C ILE A 39 5.08 9.54 -16.68
N MET A 40 3.85 9.76 -17.12
CA MET A 40 2.98 10.78 -16.56
C MET A 40 2.07 10.20 -15.46
N PRO A 41 1.88 10.90 -14.34
CA PRO A 41 2.45 12.18 -13.94
C PRO A 41 3.78 12.06 -13.17
N ARG A 42 4.50 10.95 -13.24
CA ARG A 42 5.75 10.75 -12.48
C ARG A 42 6.84 11.76 -12.86
N ILE A 43 6.85 12.18 -14.13
CA ILE A 43 7.81 13.18 -14.62
C ILE A 43 7.60 14.53 -13.94
N ASP A 44 6.37 14.86 -13.54
CA ASP A 44 6.09 16.11 -12.80
C ASP A 44 6.82 16.11 -11.45
N ALA A 45 6.91 14.94 -10.79
CA ALA A 45 7.66 14.81 -9.54
C ALA A 45 9.17 14.97 -9.76
N VAL A 46 9.71 14.47 -10.86
CA VAL A 46 11.12 14.65 -11.22
C VAL A 46 11.41 16.12 -11.49
N ALA A 47 10.54 16.79 -12.25
CA ALA A 47 10.66 18.22 -12.53
C ALA A 47 10.56 19.04 -11.24
N ASP A 48 9.60 18.75 -10.37
CA ASP A 48 9.41 19.47 -9.10
C ASP A 48 10.65 19.34 -8.19
N ILE A 49 11.26 18.15 -8.11
CA ILE A 49 12.49 17.93 -7.35
C ILE A 49 13.66 18.76 -7.90
N GLN A 50 13.76 18.91 -9.20
CA GLN A 50 14.87 19.62 -9.83
C GLN A 50 14.73 21.14 -9.82
N TRP A 51 13.51 21.65 -9.87
CA TRP A 51 13.22 23.08 -9.98
C TRP A 51 12.83 23.74 -8.66
N SER A 52 12.46 22.96 -7.66
CA SER A 52 12.07 23.47 -6.35
C SER A 52 13.25 23.52 -5.38
N ASP A 53 13.26 24.53 -4.52
CA ASP A 53 14.15 24.57 -3.38
C ASP A 53 13.93 23.35 -2.49
N PRO A 54 14.98 22.57 -2.16
CA PRO A 54 14.85 21.38 -1.31
C PRO A 54 14.12 21.63 0.03
N SER A 55 14.28 22.83 0.61
CA SER A 55 13.61 23.22 1.86
C SER A 55 12.10 23.39 1.72
N LYS A 56 11.59 23.53 0.50
CA LYS A 56 10.15 23.67 0.17
C LYS A 56 9.54 22.39 -0.35
N LYS A 57 10.31 21.30 -0.43
CA LYS A 57 9.85 20.04 -0.94
C LYS A 57 8.85 19.39 0.02
N ASP A 58 7.59 19.34 -0.38
CA ASP A 58 6.52 18.72 0.37
C ASP A 58 5.58 17.96 -0.58
N TYR A 59 5.44 16.65 -0.32
CA TYR A 59 4.62 15.78 -1.15
C TYR A 59 3.14 16.17 -1.13
N GLN A 60 2.63 16.63 0.01
CA GLN A 60 1.22 17.01 0.14
C GLN A 60 0.90 18.27 -0.67
N THR A 61 1.81 19.21 -0.76
CA THR A 61 1.66 20.40 -1.60
C THR A 61 1.94 20.12 -3.09
N PHE A 62 2.75 19.10 -3.39
CA PHE A 62 2.99 18.63 -4.76
C PHE A 62 1.73 18.00 -5.38
N LEU A 63 1.00 17.16 -4.65
CA LEU A 63 -0.15 16.41 -5.18
C LEU A 63 -1.22 17.29 -5.87
N PRO A 64 -1.67 18.42 -5.29
CA PRO A 64 -2.62 19.31 -6.00
C PRO A 64 -2.05 19.94 -7.27
N ARG A 65 -0.73 20.18 -7.33
CA ARG A 65 -0.07 20.69 -8.54
C ARG A 65 -0.04 19.62 -9.63
N ALA A 66 0.34 18.38 -9.28
CA ALA A 66 0.29 17.25 -10.18
C ALA A 66 -1.12 16.99 -10.71
N ALA A 67 -2.15 17.09 -9.85
CA ALA A 67 -3.54 16.97 -10.27
C ALA A 67 -3.98 18.06 -11.28
N ARG A 68 -3.44 19.27 -11.17
CA ARG A 68 -3.68 20.32 -12.18
C ARG A 68 -2.96 20.00 -13.50
N MET A 69 -1.77 19.42 -13.46
CA MET A 69 -1.07 18.99 -14.68
C MET A 69 -1.85 17.91 -15.44
N THR A 70 -2.54 17.01 -14.74
CA THR A 70 -3.36 16.00 -15.42
C THR A 70 -4.50 16.61 -16.24
N GLN A 71 -5.03 17.78 -15.87
CA GLN A 71 -6.01 18.49 -16.70
C GLN A 71 -5.42 18.98 -18.04
N LEU A 72 -4.13 19.31 -18.04
CA LEU A 72 -3.42 19.60 -19.29
C LEU A 72 -3.22 18.33 -20.11
N TYR A 73 -2.87 17.21 -19.48
CA TYR A 73 -2.75 15.92 -20.15
C TYR A 73 -4.06 15.48 -20.81
N ASP A 74 -5.20 15.65 -20.13
CA ASP A 74 -6.53 15.39 -20.69
C ASP A 74 -6.79 16.24 -21.95
N ARG A 75 -6.46 17.56 -21.91
CA ARG A 75 -6.63 18.46 -23.07
C ARG A 75 -5.73 18.10 -24.25
N LEU A 76 -4.52 17.60 -23.96
CA LEU A 76 -3.56 17.20 -24.98
C LEU A 76 -3.78 15.75 -25.48
N GLY A 77 -4.71 15.02 -24.87
CA GLY A 77 -5.02 13.64 -25.24
C GLY A 77 -3.95 12.63 -24.82
N TYR A 78 -3.12 12.93 -23.83
CA TYR A 78 -2.12 12.02 -23.31
C TYR A 78 -2.74 10.92 -22.45
N ASN A 79 -2.22 9.68 -22.62
CA ASN A 79 -2.56 8.58 -21.75
C ASN A 79 -1.66 8.60 -20.49
N TYR A 80 -2.16 9.04 -19.37
CA TYR A 80 -1.39 9.12 -18.12
C TYR A 80 -1.92 8.17 -17.05
N GLY A 81 -1.08 7.82 -16.06
CA GLY A 81 -1.45 6.97 -14.96
C GLY A 81 -2.43 7.65 -14.01
N LYS A 82 -3.71 7.24 -14.06
CA LYS A 82 -4.79 7.83 -13.26
C LYS A 82 -4.85 7.38 -11.81
N HIS A 83 -3.97 6.47 -11.38
CA HIS A 83 -3.96 5.96 -9.99
C HIS A 83 -3.66 7.01 -8.92
N ILE A 84 -3.13 8.18 -9.30
CA ILE A 84 -3.04 9.33 -8.40
C ILE A 84 -4.41 9.73 -7.82
N PHE A 85 -5.49 9.39 -8.54
CA PHE A 85 -6.87 9.69 -8.16
C PHE A 85 -7.59 8.51 -7.49
N ASP A 86 -6.95 7.37 -7.34
CA ASP A 86 -7.52 6.24 -6.62
C ASP A 86 -7.60 6.52 -5.11
N ILE A 87 -8.31 5.67 -4.41
CA ILE A 87 -8.35 5.69 -2.96
C ILE A 87 -6.96 5.30 -2.43
N ASN A 88 -6.46 6.06 -1.47
CA ASN A 88 -5.38 5.66 -0.61
C ASN A 88 -5.98 5.19 0.72
N ALA A 89 -5.82 3.91 1.04
CA ALA A 89 -6.33 3.29 2.25
C ALA A 89 -5.20 3.05 3.25
N SER A 90 -5.46 3.38 4.51
CA SER A 90 -4.63 2.99 5.64
C SER A 90 -5.43 2.02 6.51
N LEU A 91 -4.91 0.81 6.67
CA LEU A 91 -5.50 -0.23 7.49
C LEU A 91 -4.67 -0.38 8.77
N THR A 92 -5.30 -0.16 9.91
CA THR A 92 -4.63 -0.15 11.20
C THR A 92 -5.33 -1.09 12.16
N THR A 93 -4.58 -2.01 12.76
CA THR A 93 -5.10 -2.90 13.79
C THR A 93 -5.32 -2.15 15.09
N ASN A 94 -6.51 -2.24 15.63
CA ASN A 94 -6.87 -1.73 16.95
C ASN A 94 -7.08 -2.91 17.91
N THR A 95 -6.00 -3.28 18.60
CA THR A 95 -5.99 -4.42 19.51
C THR A 95 -6.79 -4.18 20.78
N GLU A 96 -7.06 -2.93 21.14
CA GLU A 96 -7.87 -2.58 22.31
C GLU A 96 -9.36 -2.86 22.06
N ASN A 97 -9.84 -2.48 20.89
CA ASN A 97 -11.23 -2.66 20.48
C ASN A 97 -11.46 -3.98 19.71
N GLY A 98 -10.39 -4.66 19.30
CA GLY A 98 -10.47 -5.85 18.47
C GLY A 98 -11.01 -5.57 17.06
N THR A 99 -10.67 -4.40 16.49
CA THR A 99 -11.13 -3.95 15.16
C THR A 99 -9.98 -3.72 14.21
N LEU A 100 -10.27 -3.82 12.91
CA LEU A 100 -9.45 -3.26 11.85
C LEU A 100 -10.05 -1.90 11.48
N ASP A 101 -9.30 -0.84 11.68
CA ASP A 101 -9.73 0.52 11.37
C ASP A 101 -9.26 0.89 9.96
N ILE A 102 -10.20 1.19 9.06
CA ILE A 102 -9.94 1.53 7.65
C ILE A 102 -10.13 3.04 7.47
N ALA A 103 -9.03 3.74 7.28
CA ALA A 103 -9.04 5.16 6.94
C ALA A 103 -8.78 5.34 5.43
N LEU A 104 -9.69 6.05 4.77
CA LEU A 104 -9.65 6.29 3.33
C LEU A 104 -9.35 7.76 3.05
N THR A 105 -8.44 8.01 2.10
CA THR A 105 -8.15 9.34 1.59
C THR A 105 -8.20 9.35 0.07
N LYS A 106 -8.43 10.51 -0.51
CA LYS A 106 -8.48 10.73 -1.95
C LYS A 106 -7.82 12.05 -2.32
N LEU A 107 -7.36 12.15 -3.55
CA LEU A 107 -6.89 13.41 -4.11
C LEU A 107 -8.01 14.12 -4.88
N GLY A 108 -8.15 15.43 -4.65
CA GLY A 108 -9.09 16.29 -5.37
C GLY A 108 -10.56 16.10 -4.95
N GLU A 109 -11.47 16.56 -5.82
CA GLU A 109 -12.91 16.56 -5.59
C GLU A 109 -13.52 15.15 -5.63
N GLY A 110 -14.79 15.06 -5.22
CA GLY A 110 -15.59 13.82 -5.23
C GLY A 110 -15.87 13.30 -3.84
N ASP A 111 -16.75 12.33 -3.75
CA ASP A 111 -17.13 11.65 -2.52
C ASP A 111 -16.68 10.17 -2.56
N ILE A 112 -16.32 9.63 -1.42
CA ILE A 112 -16.01 8.20 -1.26
C ILE A 112 -17.29 7.48 -0.83
N TYR A 113 -17.58 6.35 -1.50
CA TYR A 113 -18.63 5.42 -1.12
C TYR A 113 -18.04 4.04 -0.91
N TYR A 114 -18.60 3.27 0.03
CA TYR A 114 -18.09 1.94 0.35
C TYR A 114 -19.19 0.94 0.63
N THR A 115 -18.83 -0.35 0.56
CA THR A 115 -19.62 -1.52 0.95
C THR A 115 -18.77 -2.45 1.80
N VAL A 116 -19.44 -3.34 2.56
CA VAL A 116 -18.78 -4.35 3.42
C VAL A 116 -19.23 -5.76 3.10
N ASP A 117 -20.07 -5.93 2.08
CA ASP A 117 -20.68 -7.18 1.66
C ASP A 117 -20.15 -7.71 0.31
N GLY A 118 -19.08 -7.08 -0.20
CA GLY A 118 -18.46 -7.46 -1.47
C GLY A 118 -19.18 -6.92 -2.71
N SER A 119 -20.31 -6.26 -2.58
CA SER A 119 -20.96 -5.59 -3.71
C SER A 119 -20.12 -4.40 -4.18
N ASP A 120 -20.14 -4.10 -5.48
CA ASP A 120 -19.45 -2.94 -6.02
C ASP A 120 -20.12 -1.65 -5.57
N PRO A 121 -19.38 -0.71 -4.93
CA PRO A 121 -19.97 0.51 -4.40
C PRO A 121 -20.53 1.41 -5.51
N THR A 122 -21.62 2.10 -5.20
CA THR A 122 -22.26 3.12 -6.06
C THR A 122 -22.59 4.36 -5.24
N ILE A 123 -23.15 5.38 -5.87
CA ILE A 123 -23.67 6.58 -5.16
C ILE A 123 -24.82 6.26 -4.18
N ALA A 124 -25.43 5.08 -4.27
CA ALA A 124 -26.46 4.60 -3.35
C ALA A 124 -25.87 3.86 -2.14
N SER A 125 -24.57 3.54 -2.17
CA SER A 125 -23.87 2.90 -1.07
C SER A 125 -23.60 3.86 0.08
N VAL A 126 -23.04 3.35 1.17
CA VAL A 126 -22.71 4.19 2.34
C VAL A 126 -21.64 5.21 1.97
N LYS A 127 -21.92 6.49 2.25
CA LYS A 127 -20.93 7.56 2.08
C LYS A 127 -19.90 7.48 3.20
N TYR A 128 -18.62 7.59 2.83
CA TYR A 128 -17.54 7.59 3.81
C TYR A 128 -17.40 8.98 4.45
N GLU A 129 -17.53 9.05 5.77
CA GLU A 129 -17.42 10.27 6.56
C GLU A 129 -16.25 10.23 7.55
N GLY A 130 -15.63 9.07 7.73
CA GLY A 130 -14.51 8.85 8.64
C GLY A 130 -14.12 7.39 8.74
N PRO A 131 -13.10 7.03 9.54
CA PRO A 131 -12.59 5.67 9.62
C PRO A 131 -13.69 4.63 9.90
N VAL A 132 -13.69 3.54 9.14
CA VAL A 132 -14.63 2.43 9.28
C VAL A 132 -13.99 1.35 10.14
N GLN A 133 -14.70 0.91 11.19
CA GLN A 133 -14.23 -0.14 12.08
C GLN A 133 -14.83 -1.48 11.68
N ILE A 134 -13.98 -2.45 11.39
CA ILE A 134 -14.36 -3.81 11.01
C ILE A 134 -13.99 -4.77 12.14
N ASN A 135 -14.93 -5.60 12.59
CA ASN A 135 -14.75 -6.58 13.65
C ASN A 135 -15.24 -8.00 13.29
N GLN A 136 -15.52 -8.24 12.03
CA GLN A 136 -15.96 -9.51 11.50
C GLN A 136 -15.50 -9.69 10.05
N ASP A 137 -15.65 -10.91 9.53
CA ASP A 137 -15.34 -11.20 8.13
C ASP A 137 -16.14 -10.28 7.21
N CYS A 138 -15.45 -9.67 6.24
CA CYS A 138 -16.11 -8.90 5.20
C CYS A 138 -15.23 -8.76 3.95
N GLU A 139 -15.83 -8.52 2.81
CA GLU A 139 -15.17 -8.00 1.62
C GLU A 139 -15.47 -6.51 1.54
N PHE A 140 -14.48 -5.71 1.94
CA PHE A 140 -14.58 -4.25 1.93
C PHE A 140 -14.25 -3.71 0.54
N LYS A 141 -15.16 -2.92 -0.03
CA LYS A 141 -14.93 -2.22 -1.30
C LYS A 141 -15.21 -0.74 -1.19
N ALA A 142 -14.46 0.09 -1.92
CA ALA A 142 -14.67 1.53 -1.94
C ALA A 142 -14.33 2.14 -3.31
N ILE A 143 -15.04 3.20 -3.68
CA ILE A 143 -14.77 4.03 -4.87
C ILE A 143 -14.81 5.51 -4.52
N VAL A 144 -14.13 6.32 -5.33
CA VAL A 144 -14.37 7.78 -5.38
C VAL A 144 -15.28 8.09 -6.56
N VAL A 145 -16.38 8.78 -6.30
CA VAL A 145 -17.29 9.28 -7.35
C VAL A 145 -17.03 10.76 -7.57
N ARG A 146 -16.81 11.13 -8.83
CA ARG A 146 -16.52 12.50 -9.29
C ARG A 146 -17.47 12.88 -10.42
N PRO A 147 -17.63 14.19 -10.72
CA PRO A 147 -18.45 14.61 -11.86
C PRO A 147 -18.06 13.96 -13.20
N ASN A 148 -16.77 13.66 -13.37
CA ASN A 148 -16.21 13.12 -14.61
C ASN A 148 -15.96 11.61 -14.59
N GLY A 149 -16.48 10.87 -13.61
CA GLY A 149 -16.33 9.42 -13.50
C GLY A 149 -15.92 8.93 -12.12
N THR A 150 -15.58 7.67 -12.04
CA THR A 150 -15.21 6.99 -10.79
C THR A 150 -13.74 6.59 -10.79
N SER A 151 -13.16 6.43 -9.58
CA SER A 151 -11.87 5.76 -9.40
C SER A 151 -11.99 4.27 -9.74
N ARG A 152 -10.86 3.58 -9.75
CA ARG A 152 -10.87 2.12 -9.62
C ARG A 152 -11.44 1.75 -8.27
N ILE A 153 -12.03 0.54 -8.20
CA ILE A 153 -12.51 -0.01 -6.93
C ILE A 153 -11.27 -0.38 -6.09
N PHE A 154 -11.20 0.16 -4.88
CA PHE A 154 -10.38 -0.41 -3.82
C PHE A 154 -11.11 -1.60 -3.23
N SER A 155 -10.44 -2.74 -3.05
CA SER A 155 -11.02 -3.95 -2.48
C SER A 155 -10.04 -4.58 -1.51
N GLU A 156 -10.53 -5.01 -0.35
CA GLU A 156 -9.76 -5.74 0.66
C GLU A 156 -10.63 -6.80 1.32
N ASP A 157 -10.13 -8.05 1.31
CA ASP A 157 -10.76 -9.18 2.00
C ASP A 157 -10.26 -9.26 3.44
N ILE A 158 -11.17 -9.17 4.40
CA ILE A 158 -10.86 -9.15 5.82
C ILE A 158 -11.41 -10.41 6.48
N PHE A 159 -10.54 -11.10 7.25
CA PHE A 159 -10.85 -12.38 7.87
C PHE A 159 -10.60 -12.33 9.37
N PHE A 160 -11.63 -12.64 10.14
CA PHE A 160 -11.52 -12.74 11.58
C PHE A 160 -11.47 -14.22 12.02
N ASN A 161 -10.59 -14.51 12.95
CA ASN A 161 -10.46 -15.80 13.59
C ASN A 161 -10.02 -15.61 15.05
N LYS A 162 -9.85 -16.69 15.81
CA LYS A 162 -9.50 -16.61 17.24
C LYS A 162 -8.16 -15.94 17.53
N ALA A 163 -7.25 -15.88 16.55
CA ALA A 163 -5.95 -15.20 16.66
C ALA A 163 -6.00 -13.74 16.21
N THR A 164 -7.02 -13.31 15.46
CA THR A 164 -7.10 -11.96 14.90
C THR A 164 -7.11 -10.91 16.02
N MET A 165 -6.29 -9.87 15.88
CA MET A 165 -6.09 -8.77 16.84
C MET A 165 -5.54 -9.22 18.21
N LYS A 166 -5.05 -10.46 18.34
CA LYS A 166 -4.45 -10.93 19.59
C LYS A 166 -3.00 -10.48 19.72
N PRO A 167 -2.49 -10.32 20.96
CA PRO A 167 -1.08 -10.07 21.19
C PRO A 167 -0.22 -11.18 20.60
N ILE A 168 0.82 -10.78 19.89
CA ILE A 168 1.75 -11.69 19.24
C ILE A 168 3.18 -11.26 19.53
N THR A 169 4.05 -12.23 19.78
CA THR A 169 5.49 -12.04 19.94
C THR A 169 6.26 -12.95 19.01
N LEU A 170 7.35 -12.44 18.47
CA LEU A 170 8.29 -13.21 17.66
C LEU A 170 9.56 -13.45 18.45
N LYS A 171 10.05 -14.69 18.45
CA LYS A 171 11.35 -15.03 19.03
C LYS A 171 12.48 -14.39 18.22
N GLU A 172 12.39 -14.48 16.90
CA GLU A 172 13.33 -13.88 15.96
C GLU A 172 12.65 -12.77 15.15
N GLN A 173 13.34 -11.66 14.96
CA GLN A 173 12.81 -10.56 14.14
C GLN A 173 12.87 -10.91 12.65
N PRO A 174 11.93 -10.47 11.82
CA PRO A 174 12.02 -10.60 10.38
C PRO A 174 13.31 -9.99 9.81
N SER A 175 13.72 -10.44 8.65
CA SER A 175 14.92 -9.94 7.98
C SER A 175 14.74 -8.49 7.54
N LYS A 176 15.81 -7.69 7.60
CA LYS A 176 15.79 -6.28 7.17
C LYS A 176 15.22 -6.17 5.74
N GLY A 177 14.26 -5.27 5.54
CA GLY A 177 13.54 -5.09 4.27
C GLY A 177 12.25 -5.91 4.16
N TYR A 178 11.99 -6.86 5.10
CA TYR A 178 10.80 -7.70 5.14
C TYR A 178 10.10 -7.64 6.51
N VAL A 179 10.31 -6.56 7.24
CA VAL A 179 9.74 -6.32 8.58
C VAL A 179 8.32 -5.74 8.47
N PHE A 180 8.09 -4.86 7.51
CA PHE A 180 6.82 -4.17 7.27
C PHE A 180 6.14 -3.67 8.56
N ASN A 181 4.92 -4.13 8.85
CA ASN A 181 4.18 -3.78 10.07
C ASN A 181 4.52 -4.68 11.28
N GLY A 182 5.62 -5.43 11.20
CA GLY A 182 6.09 -6.30 12.28
C GLY A 182 5.20 -7.52 12.51
N ALA A 183 5.28 -8.08 13.73
CA ALA A 183 4.59 -9.31 14.10
C ALA A 183 3.07 -9.26 13.86
N GLN A 184 2.47 -8.10 13.98
CA GLN A 184 1.01 -7.91 13.86
C GLN A 184 0.47 -8.34 12.49
N VAL A 185 1.28 -8.32 11.43
CA VAL A 185 0.92 -8.83 10.10
C VAL A 185 0.38 -10.28 10.13
N LEU A 186 0.81 -11.08 11.11
CA LEU A 186 0.36 -12.48 11.22
C LEU A 186 -1.05 -12.63 11.82
N VAL A 187 -1.56 -11.58 12.44
CA VAL A 187 -2.86 -11.59 13.15
C VAL A 187 -3.71 -10.33 12.86
N ASP A 188 -3.42 -9.61 11.78
CA ASP A 188 -4.13 -8.38 11.40
C ASP A 188 -5.47 -8.62 10.69
N GLY A 189 -5.81 -9.86 10.36
CA GLY A 189 -7.02 -10.20 9.63
C GLY A 189 -6.91 -10.02 8.12
N LEU A 190 -5.74 -9.62 7.61
CA LEU A 190 -5.50 -9.42 6.19
C LEU A 190 -4.77 -10.60 5.57
N ARG A 191 -4.92 -10.79 4.26
CA ARG A 191 -4.17 -11.80 3.52
C ARG A 191 -3.22 -11.15 2.54
N GLY A 192 -1.96 -11.59 2.58
CA GLY A 192 -1.00 -11.20 1.56
C GLY A 192 -1.37 -11.81 0.21
N GLY A 193 -1.37 -10.99 -0.84
CA GLY A 193 -1.48 -11.43 -2.23
C GLY A 193 -0.17 -12.03 -2.75
N SER A 194 -0.08 -12.25 -4.06
CA SER A 194 1.12 -12.80 -4.71
C SER A 194 2.33 -11.88 -4.65
N ASN A 195 2.13 -10.59 -4.47
CA ASN A 195 3.22 -9.62 -4.36
C ASN A 195 3.66 -9.49 -2.90
N TYR A 196 4.84 -10.01 -2.57
CA TYR A 196 5.40 -9.96 -1.21
C TYR A 196 5.87 -8.56 -0.75
N LYS A 197 5.87 -7.56 -1.64
CA LYS A 197 6.28 -6.18 -1.34
C LYS A 197 5.13 -5.29 -0.85
N THR A 198 3.94 -5.84 -0.64
CA THR A 198 2.73 -5.08 -0.28
C THR A 198 2.61 -4.73 1.20
N GLY A 199 3.50 -5.22 2.05
CA GLY A 199 3.41 -4.99 3.50
C GLY A 199 2.64 -6.06 4.28
N HIS A 200 2.00 -7.02 3.59
CA HIS A 200 1.20 -8.11 4.20
C HIS A 200 1.99 -9.42 4.37
N TRP A 201 3.31 -9.37 4.30
CA TRP A 201 4.19 -10.52 4.43
C TRP A 201 5.36 -10.20 5.35
N LEU A 202 5.80 -11.19 6.12
CA LEU A 202 7.07 -11.16 6.83
C LEU A 202 8.07 -12.11 6.17
N GLY A 203 9.34 -11.74 6.10
CA GLY A 203 10.38 -12.58 5.53
C GLY A 203 11.47 -12.91 6.53
N PHE A 204 11.89 -14.17 6.53
CA PHE A 204 12.95 -14.69 7.40
C PHE A 204 14.03 -15.35 6.53
N GLN A 205 15.28 -14.95 6.70
CA GLN A 205 16.42 -15.51 5.97
C GLN A 205 17.42 -16.08 6.95
N GLY A 206 17.73 -17.37 6.79
CA GLY A 206 18.69 -18.10 7.65
C GLY A 206 18.20 -18.33 9.08
N LYS A 207 16.91 -18.16 9.34
CA LYS A 207 16.24 -18.37 10.62
C LYS A 207 14.78 -18.73 10.42
N ASP A 208 14.21 -19.41 11.41
CA ASP A 208 12.81 -19.82 11.37
C ASP A 208 11.86 -18.75 11.92
N LEU A 209 10.61 -18.78 11.48
CA LEU A 209 9.53 -18.10 12.15
C LEU A 209 9.15 -18.88 13.42
N ASP A 210 9.29 -18.25 14.57
CA ASP A 210 8.79 -18.74 15.86
C ASP A 210 7.95 -17.63 16.49
N ALA A 211 6.63 -17.85 16.55
CA ALA A 211 5.65 -16.88 16.98
C ALA A 211 4.78 -17.42 18.10
N THR A 212 4.55 -16.63 19.13
CA THR A 212 3.61 -16.91 20.21
C THR A 212 2.43 -15.95 20.15
N ILE A 213 1.22 -16.47 20.06
CA ILE A 213 -0.04 -15.72 20.05
C ILE A 213 -0.74 -15.97 21.39
N ASP A 214 -0.99 -14.91 22.15
CA ASP A 214 -1.69 -14.97 23.43
C ASP A 214 -3.20 -14.81 23.20
N LEU A 215 -3.96 -15.89 23.28
CA LEU A 215 -5.42 -15.88 23.12
C LEU A 215 -6.16 -15.27 24.32
N LYS A 216 -5.45 -14.92 25.40
CA LYS A 216 -5.95 -14.33 26.66
C LYS A 216 -6.75 -15.29 27.55
N GLU A 217 -7.36 -16.30 26.99
CA GLU A 217 -8.15 -17.30 27.70
C GLU A 217 -7.96 -18.68 27.13
N SER A 218 -8.29 -19.71 27.92
CA SER A 218 -8.27 -21.10 27.44
C SER A 218 -9.29 -21.25 26.31
N THR A 219 -8.81 -21.56 25.13
CA THR A 219 -9.62 -21.58 23.90
C THR A 219 -9.43 -22.87 23.14
N GLU A 220 -10.51 -23.55 22.83
CA GLU A 220 -10.46 -24.75 21.99
C GLU A 220 -10.02 -24.38 20.57
N ILE A 221 -8.98 -25.04 20.06
CA ILE A 221 -8.43 -24.86 18.72
C ILE A 221 -8.62 -26.16 17.93
N GLN A 222 -9.39 -26.08 16.86
CA GLN A 222 -9.63 -27.22 15.96
C GLN A 222 -8.68 -27.21 14.75
N LYS A 223 -8.23 -26.02 14.33
CA LYS A 223 -7.40 -25.85 13.14
C LYS A 223 -6.46 -24.65 13.31
N VAL A 224 -5.23 -24.84 12.90
CA VAL A 224 -4.26 -23.78 12.68
C VAL A 224 -3.94 -23.72 11.20
N SER A 225 -3.97 -22.54 10.62
CA SER A 225 -3.59 -22.31 9.23
C SER A 225 -2.74 -21.04 9.13
N PHE A 226 -1.78 -21.05 8.23
CA PHE A 226 -1.00 -19.87 7.89
C PHE A 226 -0.67 -19.90 6.39
N ASN A 227 -0.44 -18.73 5.83
CA ASN A 227 -0.09 -18.60 4.43
C ASN A 227 1.41 -18.45 4.25
N THR A 228 1.94 -18.99 3.16
CA THR A 228 3.31 -18.76 2.71
C THR A 228 3.28 -18.21 1.30
N ASN A 229 4.11 -17.24 1.01
CA ASN A 229 4.34 -16.79 -0.36
C ASN A 229 5.52 -17.57 -0.94
N VAL A 230 5.39 -18.06 -2.18
CA VAL A 230 6.45 -18.80 -2.88
C VAL A 230 6.74 -18.14 -4.20
N VAL A 231 7.91 -17.50 -4.30
CA VAL A 231 8.41 -16.90 -5.54
C VAL A 231 9.83 -17.40 -5.78
N LYS A 232 9.95 -18.57 -6.40
CA LYS A 232 11.23 -19.27 -6.56
C LYS A 232 12.29 -18.45 -7.30
N GLY A 233 11.87 -17.62 -8.27
CA GLY A 233 12.75 -16.71 -9.00
C GLY A 233 13.42 -15.65 -8.10
N ASP A 234 12.78 -15.29 -7.01
CA ASP A 234 13.28 -14.33 -6.02
C ASP A 234 13.83 -15.03 -4.74
N TRP A 235 14.05 -16.34 -4.81
CA TRP A 235 14.53 -17.17 -3.71
C TRP A 235 13.59 -17.17 -2.50
N ILE A 236 12.31 -16.93 -2.69
CA ILE A 236 11.29 -17.01 -1.64
C ILE A 236 10.67 -18.39 -1.66
N MET A 237 10.87 -19.12 -0.58
CA MET A 237 10.46 -20.53 -0.44
C MET A 237 9.35 -20.63 0.61
N GLY A 238 8.48 -21.63 0.44
CA GLY A 238 7.50 -21.99 1.46
C GLY A 238 8.15 -22.66 2.67
N ALA A 239 7.40 -22.73 3.76
CA ALA A 239 7.82 -23.49 4.94
C ALA A 239 7.93 -24.99 4.60
N SER A 240 9.01 -25.63 5.04
CA SER A 240 9.22 -27.07 4.88
C SER A 240 8.50 -27.88 5.96
N ALA A 241 8.27 -27.30 7.12
CA ALA A 241 7.56 -27.91 8.24
C ALA A 241 6.88 -26.85 9.11
N VAL A 242 5.85 -27.25 9.82
CA VAL A 242 5.13 -26.44 10.81
C VAL A 242 4.95 -27.23 12.07
N THR A 243 5.27 -26.64 13.21
CA THR A 243 5.04 -27.22 14.53
C THR A 243 4.13 -26.29 15.33
N VAL A 244 3.08 -26.84 15.92
CA VAL A 244 2.19 -26.13 16.84
C VAL A 244 2.40 -26.72 18.23
N LYS A 245 2.61 -25.86 19.24
CA LYS A 245 2.84 -26.26 20.62
C LYS A 245 1.72 -25.75 21.51
#